data_4a2c621e88a2a1cf26e03fd2b46e58bf
#
_entry.id   4a2c621e88a2a1cf26e03fd2b46e58bf
#
_cell.length_a   1.000
_cell.length_b   1.000
_cell.length_c   1.000
_cell.angle_alpha   90.00
_cell.angle_beta   90.00
_cell.angle_gamma   90.00
#
_symmetry.space_group_name_H-M   'P 1'
#
loop_
_entity.id
_entity.type
_entity.pdbx_description
1 polymer ?
#
loop_
_entity_poly.entity_id
_entity_poly.type
_entity_poly.pdbx_seq_one_letter_code
_entity_poly.pdbx_strand_id
1 'polypeptide(L)'
;KNNKFFVAVSGGKDSIVTVELLKEQGIDATAVFTETQKKSTLVDKVIETTDLDSLKIKRYLDRKVLDKNAGYFQGHIPISAIYAFLAILCCVLYKKTYFIMSNEHSSNFGNIKYKGQVINHQWSKSFEFEQIFQNYVKNFITPDVYCFSLLRPFYEIRIAELFCKYKKYLSYFSSCNRNFKIDGQQDKLWCGECPKCAFVFLLLSPFLEKDELINIFGKNLFEDKNFLPLFKDILGFGKLKPFDCVGTFEESKAALYLVRDKFRAGLVLRDFYLKIKITEMLVERFFKPRN
;
A
#
# COMPACT_ATOMS: atom_id res chain seq x y z
N LYS A 1 19.67 -17.69 17.43
CA LYS A 1 19.40 -16.25 17.29
C LYS A 1 18.01 -15.98 17.83
N ASN A 2 17.87 -15.02 18.75
CA ASN A 2 16.58 -14.71 19.36
C ASN A 2 15.84 -13.73 18.41
N ASN A 3 15.14 -14.27 17.39
CA ASN A 3 14.35 -13.48 16.47
C ASN A 3 13.17 -12.84 17.22
N LYS A 4 13.28 -11.53 17.51
CA LYS A 4 12.27 -10.76 18.25
C LYS A 4 11.25 -10.06 17.36
N PHE A 5 11.36 -10.18 16.03
CA PHE A 5 10.61 -9.40 15.08
C PHE A 5 9.59 -10.24 14.30
N PHE A 6 8.37 -9.76 14.26
CA PHE A 6 7.39 -10.09 13.24
C PHE A 6 7.28 -8.95 12.24
N VAL A 7 7.09 -9.24 10.96
CA VAL A 7 6.83 -8.27 9.90
C VAL A 7 5.59 -8.65 9.11
N ALA A 8 4.66 -7.71 8.95
CA ALA A 8 3.47 -7.93 8.14
C ALA A 8 3.84 -8.02 6.66
N VAL A 9 3.48 -9.13 6.01
CA VAL A 9 3.73 -9.33 4.57
C VAL A 9 2.42 -9.47 3.82
N SER A 10 2.34 -8.79 2.70
CA SER A 10 1.23 -8.86 1.75
C SER A 10 1.79 -8.99 0.32
N GLY A 11 0.92 -8.97 -0.69
CA GLY A 11 1.36 -8.99 -2.09
C GLY A 11 1.83 -7.63 -2.64
N GLY A 12 1.80 -6.56 -1.85
CA GLY A 12 2.07 -5.20 -2.28
C GLY A 12 3.51 -4.73 -2.06
N LYS A 13 3.92 -3.71 -2.83
CA LYS A 13 5.26 -3.11 -2.80
C LYS A 13 5.73 -2.68 -1.40
N ASP A 14 4.82 -2.17 -0.56
CA ASP A 14 5.18 -1.57 0.73
C ASP A 14 5.73 -2.64 1.71
N SER A 15 5.04 -3.78 1.80
CA SER A 15 5.52 -4.89 2.63
C SER A 15 6.83 -5.49 2.10
N ILE A 16 7.00 -5.54 0.79
CA ILE A 16 8.24 -6.01 0.15
C ILE A 16 9.40 -5.09 0.51
N VAL A 17 9.22 -3.77 0.36
CA VAL A 17 10.25 -2.78 0.73
C VAL A 17 10.60 -2.88 2.21
N THR A 18 9.61 -3.04 3.09
CA THR A 18 9.84 -3.21 4.52
C THR A 18 10.73 -4.42 4.80
N VAL A 19 10.42 -5.57 4.20
CA VAL A 19 11.21 -6.80 4.37
C VAL A 19 12.64 -6.62 3.86
N GLU A 20 12.79 -6.07 2.66
CA GLU A 20 14.13 -5.91 2.06
C GLU A 20 14.99 -4.92 2.86
N LEU A 21 14.41 -3.83 3.38
CA LEU A 21 15.12 -2.90 4.27
C LEU A 21 15.56 -3.57 5.58
N LEU A 22 14.74 -4.45 6.17
CA LEU A 22 15.13 -5.21 7.36
C LEU A 22 16.29 -6.16 7.05
N LYS A 23 16.23 -6.84 5.90
CA LYS A 23 17.32 -7.73 5.44
C LYS A 23 18.62 -6.97 5.19
N GLU A 24 18.57 -5.80 4.56
CA GLU A 24 19.73 -4.93 4.35
C GLU A 24 20.40 -4.50 5.67
N GLN A 25 19.63 -4.38 6.74
CA GLN A 25 20.13 -4.09 8.09
C GLN A 25 20.51 -5.34 8.90
N GLY A 26 20.46 -6.53 8.30
CA GLY A 26 20.77 -7.79 8.98
C GLY A 26 19.78 -8.17 10.08
N ILE A 27 18.56 -7.60 10.05
CA ILE A 27 17.50 -7.89 11.02
C ILE A 27 16.77 -9.16 10.60
N ASP A 28 16.86 -10.18 11.45
CA ASP A 28 16.12 -11.44 11.29
C ASP A 28 14.67 -11.25 11.77
N ALA A 29 13.72 -11.50 10.86
CA ALA A 29 12.29 -11.35 11.11
C ALA A 29 11.51 -12.56 10.61
N THR A 30 10.33 -12.81 11.19
CA THR A 30 9.38 -13.79 10.69
C THR A 30 8.24 -13.05 9.98
N ALA A 31 7.96 -13.43 8.74
CA ALA A 31 6.85 -12.89 7.96
C ALA A 31 5.50 -13.33 8.55
N VAL A 32 4.57 -12.39 8.72
CA VAL A 32 3.21 -12.69 9.19
C VAL A 32 2.20 -12.27 8.14
N PHE A 33 1.33 -13.18 7.78
CA PHE A 33 0.25 -12.95 6.83
C PHE A 33 -1.10 -13.41 7.38
N THR A 34 -2.12 -12.55 7.26
CA THR A 34 -3.50 -12.93 7.58
C THR A 34 -4.24 -13.32 6.31
N GLU A 35 -4.51 -14.60 6.15
CA GLU A 35 -5.28 -15.16 5.04
C GLU A 35 -6.76 -15.17 5.39
N THR A 36 -7.59 -14.69 4.49
CA THR A 36 -9.05 -14.84 4.57
C THR A 36 -9.47 -16.18 3.95
N GLN A 37 -10.76 -16.38 3.66
CA GLN A 37 -11.32 -17.66 3.22
C GLN A 37 -10.67 -18.31 1.98
N LYS A 38 -9.99 -17.53 1.15
CA LYS A 38 -9.26 -18.04 -0.03
C LYS A 38 -7.75 -17.99 0.18
N LYS A 39 -7.08 -19.03 -0.29
CA LYS A 39 -5.62 -19.07 -0.34
C LYS A 39 -5.10 -17.99 -1.29
N SER A 40 -4.10 -17.24 -0.86
CA SER A 40 -3.44 -16.22 -1.67
C SER A 40 -2.12 -16.72 -2.23
N THR A 41 -2.15 -17.27 -3.44
CA THR A 41 -0.93 -17.73 -4.14
C THR A 41 0.07 -16.58 -4.38
N LEU A 42 -0.42 -15.36 -4.56
CA LEU A 42 0.41 -14.17 -4.69
C LEU A 42 1.26 -13.94 -3.44
N VAL A 43 0.63 -13.95 -2.26
CA VAL A 43 1.33 -13.69 -1.00
C VAL A 43 2.28 -14.84 -0.66
N ASP A 44 1.86 -16.08 -0.92
CA ASP A 44 2.74 -17.25 -0.77
C ASP A 44 4.02 -17.07 -1.60
N LYS A 45 3.89 -16.65 -2.87
CA LYS A 45 5.04 -16.42 -3.77
C LYS A 45 5.93 -15.26 -3.29
N VAL A 46 5.33 -14.16 -2.80
CA VAL A 46 6.10 -13.07 -2.21
C VAL A 46 6.88 -13.55 -1.00
N ILE A 47 6.25 -14.28 -0.07
CA ILE A 47 6.90 -14.81 1.14
C ILE A 47 8.06 -15.75 0.76
N GLU A 48 7.83 -16.71 -0.15
CA GLU A 48 8.90 -17.59 -0.66
C GLU A 48 10.10 -16.80 -1.17
N THR A 49 9.87 -15.71 -1.89
CA THR A 49 10.95 -14.87 -2.45
C THR A 49 11.67 -14.04 -1.39
N THR A 50 11.03 -13.76 -0.25
CA THR A 50 11.70 -13.09 0.86
C THR A 50 12.70 -13.98 1.58
N ASP A 51 12.57 -15.29 1.46
CA ASP A 51 13.37 -16.29 2.18
C ASP A 51 13.30 -16.15 3.71
N LEU A 52 12.15 -15.64 4.21
CA LEU A 52 11.86 -15.55 5.64
C LEU A 52 11.00 -16.71 6.11
N ASP A 53 11.23 -17.15 7.35
CA ASP A 53 10.24 -17.95 8.05
C ASP A 53 8.89 -17.22 8.07
N SER A 54 7.79 -17.98 8.05
CA SER A 54 6.47 -17.37 7.98
C SER A 54 5.46 -17.95 8.96
N LEU A 55 4.59 -17.08 9.46
CA LEU A 55 3.41 -17.42 10.27
C LEU A 55 2.15 -16.99 9.51
N LYS A 56 1.30 -17.94 9.18
CA LYS A 56 0.04 -17.70 8.50
C LYS A 56 -1.13 -17.77 9.50
N ILE A 57 -1.88 -16.67 9.61
CA ILE A 57 -3.10 -16.56 10.40
C ILE A 57 -4.28 -16.78 9.46
N LYS A 58 -5.13 -17.78 9.73
CA LYS A 58 -6.37 -17.98 8.98
C LYS A 58 -7.52 -17.27 9.66
N ARG A 59 -8.22 -16.40 8.93
CA ARG A 59 -9.40 -15.69 9.40
C ARG A 59 -10.63 -16.15 8.62
N TYR A 60 -11.62 -16.63 9.34
CA TYR A 60 -12.90 -17.03 8.79
C TYR A 60 -13.96 -15.97 9.09
N LEU A 61 -14.63 -15.48 8.07
CA LEU A 61 -15.78 -14.58 8.21
C LEU A 61 -17.06 -15.38 8.09
N ASP A 62 -18.02 -15.12 8.97
CA ASP A 62 -19.35 -15.69 8.85
C ASP A 62 -19.98 -15.22 7.53
N ARG A 63 -20.56 -16.17 6.77
CA ARG A 63 -21.23 -15.88 5.49
C ARG A 63 -22.37 -14.89 5.63
N LYS A 64 -23.05 -14.85 6.80
CA LYS A 64 -24.11 -13.87 7.07
C LYS A 64 -23.61 -12.43 6.97
N VAL A 65 -22.37 -12.14 7.40
CA VAL A 65 -21.78 -10.80 7.30
C VAL A 65 -21.53 -10.39 5.85
N LEU A 66 -21.39 -11.37 4.95
CA LEU A 66 -21.12 -11.14 3.52
C LEU A 66 -22.41 -11.05 2.70
N ASP A 67 -23.55 -11.39 3.27
CA ASP A 67 -24.85 -11.33 2.59
C ASP A 67 -25.28 -9.87 2.43
N LYS A 68 -25.34 -9.42 1.17
CA LYS A 68 -25.77 -8.06 0.81
C LYS A 68 -27.23 -7.78 1.15
N ASN A 69 -28.05 -8.82 1.29
CA ASN A 69 -29.48 -8.71 1.57
C ASN A 69 -29.80 -8.75 3.07
N ALA A 70 -28.80 -9.01 3.92
CA ALA A 70 -29.00 -9.14 5.36
C ALA A 70 -29.17 -7.79 6.09
N GLY A 71 -29.22 -6.66 5.39
CA GLY A 71 -29.42 -5.33 5.96
C GLY A 71 -28.22 -4.74 6.72
N TYR A 72 -27.06 -5.41 6.69
CA TYR A 72 -25.85 -4.90 7.34
C TYR A 72 -25.19 -3.79 6.52
N PHE A 73 -24.61 -2.81 7.23
CA PHE A 73 -23.78 -1.80 6.60
C PHE A 73 -22.45 -2.42 6.14
N GLN A 74 -22.28 -2.60 4.83
CA GLN A 74 -21.08 -3.16 4.21
C GLN A 74 -20.24 -2.04 3.60
N GLY A 75 -19.57 -1.26 4.45
CA GLY A 75 -18.68 -0.17 4.04
C GLY A 75 -17.20 -0.49 4.26
N HIS A 76 -16.39 0.57 4.33
CA HIS A 76 -14.99 0.44 4.74
C HIS A 76 -14.90 0.09 6.22
N ILE A 77 -14.38 -1.09 6.52
CA ILE A 77 -14.05 -1.52 7.88
C ILE A 77 -12.59 -1.18 8.20
N PRO A 78 -12.23 -0.94 9.46
CA PRO A 78 -10.86 -0.63 9.86
C PRO A 78 -9.98 -1.90 9.88
N ILE A 79 -9.81 -2.53 8.72
CA ILE A 79 -9.14 -3.84 8.59
C ILE A 79 -7.70 -3.82 9.13
N SER A 80 -6.99 -2.71 8.98
CA SER A 80 -5.63 -2.58 9.50
C SER A 80 -5.58 -2.60 11.03
N ALA A 81 -6.62 -2.06 11.70
CA ALA A 81 -6.75 -2.19 13.15
C ALA A 81 -6.97 -3.65 13.57
N ILE A 82 -7.83 -4.40 12.86
CA ILE A 82 -8.04 -5.83 13.13
C ILE A 82 -6.71 -6.59 13.01
N TYR A 83 -5.94 -6.33 11.96
CA TYR A 83 -4.64 -6.97 11.77
C TYR A 83 -3.63 -6.56 12.84
N ALA A 84 -3.66 -5.30 13.31
CA ALA A 84 -2.80 -4.87 14.40
C ALA A 84 -3.10 -5.62 15.71
N PHE A 85 -4.38 -5.83 16.07
CA PHE A 85 -4.74 -6.63 17.25
C PHE A 85 -4.34 -8.10 17.11
N LEU A 86 -4.54 -8.72 15.93
CA LEU A 86 -4.07 -10.09 15.66
C LEU A 86 -2.53 -10.18 15.77
N ALA A 87 -1.85 -9.14 15.33
CA ALA A 87 -0.40 -9.03 15.44
C ALA A 87 0.08 -9.05 16.90
N ILE A 88 -0.56 -8.25 17.76
CA ILE A 88 -0.23 -8.25 19.20
C ILE A 88 -0.47 -9.62 19.83
N LEU A 89 -1.61 -10.26 19.52
CA LEU A 89 -1.89 -11.63 19.98
C LEU A 89 -0.77 -12.59 19.56
N CYS A 90 -0.34 -12.54 18.30
CA CYS A 90 0.76 -13.38 17.82
C CYS A 90 2.08 -13.06 18.54
N CYS A 91 2.39 -11.78 18.76
CA CYS A 91 3.59 -11.39 19.50
C CYS A 91 3.61 -11.99 20.90
N VAL A 92 2.50 -11.92 21.62
CA VAL A 92 2.37 -12.52 22.97
C VAL A 92 2.55 -14.04 22.91
N LEU A 93 1.84 -14.73 21.99
CA LEU A 93 1.87 -16.18 21.87
C LEU A 93 3.26 -16.73 21.48
N TYR A 94 3.96 -16.03 20.61
CA TYR A 94 5.26 -16.44 20.07
C TYR A 94 6.46 -15.72 20.72
N LYS A 95 6.21 -14.98 21.82
CA LYS A 95 7.25 -14.25 22.58
C LYS A 95 8.09 -13.31 21.70
N LYS A 96 7.42 -12.58 20.80
CA LYS A 96 8.04 -11.54 19.96
C LYS A 96 7.85 -10.17 20.62
N THR A 97 8.86 -9.31 20.49
CA THR A 97 8.84 -7.95 21.07
C THR A 97 8.29 -6.94 20.06
N TYR A 98 8.57 -7.12 18.77
CA TYR A 98 8.27 -6.13 17.73
C TYR A 98 7.37 -6.70 16.66
N PHE A 99 6.31 -5.94 16.32
CA PHE A 99 5.53 -6.17 15.12
C PHE A 99 5.69 -4.97 14.17
N ILE A 100 6.24 -5.21 12.98
CA ILE A 100 6.55 -4.19 12.00
C ILE A 100 5.48 -4.18 10.90
N MET A 101 4.84 -3.02 10.72
CA MET A 101 3.92 -2.73 9.65
C MET A 101 4.59 -1.88 8.56
N SER A 102 3.88 -1.67 7.45
CA SER A 102 4.38 -0.97 6.27
C SER A 102 3.52 0.25 5.90
N ASN A 103 2.89 0.90 6.91
CA ASN A 103 2.13 2.11 6.63
C ASN A 103 3.08 3.27 6.35
N GLU A 104 2.75 4.03 5.34
CA GLU A 104 3.53 5.14 4.80
C GLU A 104 3.02 6.51 5.29
N HIS A 105 3.78 7.57 5.02
CA HIS A 105 3.41 8.94 5.40
C HIS A 105 2.09 9.37 4.75
N SER A 106 1.86 8.99 3.51
CA SER A 106 0.70 9.41 2.70
C SER A 106 -0.63 8.87 3.23
N SER A 107 -0.60 7.82 4.08
CA SER A 107 -1.81 7.28 4.73
C SER A 107 -2.43 8.21 5.78
N ASN A 108 -1.72 9.28 6.19
CA ASN A 108 -2.24 10.31 7.10
C ASN A 108 -3.26 11.25 6.43
N PHE A 109 -3.30 11.30 5.09
CA PHE A 109 -4.10 12.26 4.36
C PHE A 109 -5.50 11.74 4.05
N GLY A 110 -6.51 12.52 4.45
CA GLY A 110 -7.92 12.19 4.22
C GLY A 110 -8.36 12.31 2.76
N ASN A 111 -9.58 11.85 2.52
CA ASN A 111 -10.19 11.85 1.18
C ASN A 111 -11.10 13.05 0.95
N ILE A 112 -11.91 13.41 1.94
CA ILE A 112 -12.90 14.48 1.85
C ILE A 112 -13.03 15.23 3.18
N LYS A 113 -13.64 16.42 3.10
CA LYS A 113 -14.18 17.12 4.29
C LYS A 113 -15.69 16.90 4.37
N TYR A 114 -16.18 16.46 5.52
CA TYR A 114 -17.60 16.29 5.80
C TYR A 114 -17.94 16.92 7.14
N LYS A 115 -18.91 17.84 7.17
CA LYS A 115 -19.32 18.60 8.37
C LYS A 115 -18.12 19.21 9.12
N GLY A 116 -17.17 19.79 8.38
CA GLY A 116 -15.98 20.44 8.95
C GLY A 116 -14.83 19.49 9.34
N GLN A 117 -15.04 18.18 9.32
CA GLN A 117 -14.03 17.18 9.67
C GLN A 117 -13.41 16.56 8.43
N VAL A 118 -12.11 16.23 8.51
CA VAL A 118 -11.40 15.47 7.49
C VAL A 118 -11.71 13.98 7.67
N ILE A 119 -12.27 13.36 6.64
CA ILE A 119 -12.56 11.92 6.64
C ILE A 119 -11.43 11.19 5.92
N ASN A 120 -10.79 10.27 6.63
CA ASN A 120 -9.77 9.38 6.10
C ASN A 120 -10.29 7.94 6.12
N HIS A 121 -10.61 7.37 4.95
CA HIS A 121 -11.13 5.99 4.85
C HIS A 121 -10.11 4.94 5.32
N GLN A 122 -8.84 5.29 5.39
CA GLN A 122 -7.75 4.45 5.88
C GLN A 122 -7.18 4.96 7.23
N TRP A 123 -7.99 5.60 8.08
CA TRP A 123 -7.54 6.17 9.35
C TRP A 123 -6.77 5.14 10.22
N SER A 124 -7.17 3.86 10.19
CA SER A 124 -6.45 2.79 10.90
C SER A 124 -5.03 2.50 10.37
N LYS A 125 -4.60 3.18 9.30
CA LYS A 125 -3.21 3.20 8.82
C LYS A 125 -2.49 4.49 9.18
N SER A 126 -3.16 5.50 9.75
CA SER A 126 -2.56 6.79 10.08
C SER A 126 -1.58 6.69 11.25
N PHE A 127 -0.73 7.68 11.38
CA PHE A 127 0.17 7.80 12.53
C PHE A 127 -0.60 8.08 13.81
N GLU A 128 -1.68 8.87 13.74
CA GLU A 128 -2.57 9.12 14.87
C GLU A 128 -3.11 7.79 15.45
N PHE A 129 -3.66 6.92 14.59
CA PHE A 129 -4.12 5.60 15.02
C PHE A 129 -2.97 4.78 15.63
N GLU A 130 -1.81 4.77 15.00
CA GLU A 130 -0.64 4.01 15.46
C GLU A 130 -0.23 4.44 16.87
N GLN A 131 -0.19 5.74 17.17
CA GLN A 131 0.11 6.25 18.51
C GLN A 131 -0.94 5.86 19.55
N ILE A 132 -2.23 6.02 19.22
CA ILE A 132 -3.34 5.62 20.09
C ILE A 132 -3.28 4.11 20.36
N PHE A 133 -3.04 3.31 19.33
CA PHE A 133 -2.94 1.86 19.42
C PHE A 133 -1.77 1.42 20.29
N GLN A 134 -0.58 2.00 20.10
CA GLN A 134 0.60 1.72 20.93
C GLN A 134 0.34 2.03 22.40
N ASN A 135 -0.28 3.20 22.69
CA ASN A 135 -0.64 3.57 24.06
C ASN A 135 -1.66 2.60 24.66
N TYR A 136 -2.64 2.17 23.88
CA TYR A 136 -3.62 1.18 24.32
C TYR A 136 -2.95 -0.17 24.65
N VAL A 137 -2.13 -0.68 23.74
CA VAL A 137 -1.39 -1.95 23.95
C VAL A 137 -0.55 -1.88 25.21
N LYS A 138 0.26 -0.84 25.37
CA LYS A 138 1.16 -0.66 26.50
C LYS A 138 0.42 -0.63 27.84
N ASN A 139 -0.72 0.06 27.92
CA ASN A 139 -1.40 0.32 29.18
C ASN A 139 -2.43 -0.77 29.54
N PHE A 140 -3.00 -1.47 28.55
CA PHE A 140 -4.15 -2.36 28.78
C PHE A 140 -3.93 -3.81 28.33
N ILE A 141 -2.88 -4.08 27.53
CA ILE A 141 -2.59 -5.45 27.06
C ILE A 141 -1.24 -5.92 27.58
N THR A 142 -0.14 -5.32 27.12
CA THR A 142 1.23 -5.66 27.56
C THR A 142 2.20 -4.54 27.22
N PRO A 143 3.14 -4.20 28.13
CA PRO A 143 4.23 -3.26 27.84
C PRO A 143 5.37 -3.88 26.99
N ASP A 144 5.37 -5.22 26.80
CA ASP A 144 6.50 -5.97 26.22
C ASP A 144 6.45 -6.05 24.69
N VAL A 145 5.35 -5.60 24.08
CA VAL A 145 5.17 -5.65 22.64
C VAL A 145 5.01 -4.26 22.05
N TYR A 146 5.78 -3.97 21.00
CA TYR A 146 5.76 -2.72 20.31
C TYR A 146 5.40 -2.90 18.83
N CYS A 147 4.32 -2.25 18.38
CA CYS A 147 3.84 -2.30 16.99
C CYS A 147 4.05 -0.94 16.33
N PHE A 148 4.75 -0.91 15.19
CA PHE A 148 5.04 0.34 14.46
C PHE A 148 5.19 0.10 12.96
N SER A 149 5.13 1.20 12.19
CA SER A 149 5.28 1.18 10.74
C SER A 149 6.66 1.69 10.32
N LEU A 150 7.50 0.82 9.74
CA LEU A 150 8.85 1.17 9.31
C LEU A 150 8.88 2.24 8.21
N LEU A 151 7.87 2.23 7.32
CA LEU A 151 7.80 3.15 6.19
C LEU A 151 7.16 4.50 6.52
N ARG A 152 6.81 4.74 7.78
CA ARG A 152 6.17 5.99 8.23
C ARG A 152 6.88 7.28 7.79
N PRO A 153 8.23 7.36 7.77
CA PRO A 153 8.93 8.56 7.31
C PRO A 153 8.86 8.80 5.80
N PHE A 154 8.41 7.82 5.02
CA PHE A 154 8.48 7.87 3.55
C PHE A 154 7.12 8.13 2.92
N TYR A 155 7.14 8.90 1.83
CA TYR A 155 6.03 9.01 0.89
C TYR A 155 5.97 7.79 -0.04
N GLU A 156 4.81 7.53 -0.61
CA GLU A 156 4.56 6.42 -1.54
C GLU A 156 5.52 6.42 -2.76
N ILE A 157 5.86 7.60 -3.28
CA ILE A 157 6.78 7.73 -4.42
C ILE A 157 8.21 7.30 -4.06
N ARG A 158 8.68 7.60 -2.83
CA ARG A 158 9.99 7.13 -2.35
C ARG A 158 9.99 5.61 -2.17
N ILE A 159 8.89 5.07 -1.66
CA ILE A 159 8.71 3.61 -1.53
C ILE A 159 8.70 2.94 -2.91
N ALA A 160 8.07 3.55 -3.92
CA ALA A 160 8.10 3.06 -5.29
C ALA A 160 9.51 3.04 -5.87
N GLU A 161 10.32 4.07 -5.63
CA GLU A 161 11.73 4.11 -6.02
C GLU A 161 12.53 2.98 -5.38
N LEU A 162 12.38 2.76 -4.07
CA LEU A 162 13.04 1.67 -3.35
C LEU A 162 12.60 0.32 -3.88
N PHE A 163 11.29 0.13 -4.09
CA PHE A 163 10.74 -1.12 -4.64
C PHE A 163 11.32 -1.49 -6.00
N CYS A 164 11.50 -0.52 -6.90
CA CYS A 164 12.03 -0.75 -8.23
C CYS A 164 13.48 -1.28 -8.24
N LYS A 165 14.23 -1.16 -7.14
CA LYS A 165 15.55 -1.77 -6.96
C LYS A 165 15.46 -3.29 -6.80
N TYR A 166 14.36 -3.80 -6.28
CA TYR A 166 14.15 -5.22 -5.98
C TYR A 166 13.50 -5.95 -7.15
N LYS A 167 14.18 -6.00 -8.29
CA LYS A 167 13.69 -6.53 -9.58
C LYS A 167 13.07 -7.93 -9.49
N LYS A 168 13.52 -8.77 -8.55
CA LYS A 168 13.02 -10.13 -8.35
C LYS A 168 11.53 -10.22 -8.02
N TYR A 169 10.89 -9.12 -7.59
CA TYR A 169 9.46 -9.09 -7.25
C TYR A 169 8.55 -8.53 -8.35
N LEU A 170 9.11 -7.90 -9.40
CA LEU A 170 8.32 -7.16 -10.39
C LEU A 170 7.29 -8.01 -11.13
N SER A 171 7.54 -9.32 -11.28
CA SER A 171 6.65 -10.23 -12.02
C SER A 171 5.49 -10.80 -11.19
N TYR A 172 5.48 -10.61 -9.85
CA TYR A 172 4.46 -11.22 -8.98
C TYR A 172 4.09 -10.38 -7.75
N PHE A 173 4.10 -9.06 -7.85
CA PHE A 173 3.52 -8.20 -6.83
C PHE A 173 2.18 -7.64 -7.30
N SER A 174 1.29 -7.34 -6.37
CA SER A 174 0.06 -6.61 -6.65
C SER A 174 -0.48 -5.93 -5.40
N SER A 175 -1.03 -4.74 -5.60
CA SER A 175 -1.90 -4.06 -4.65
C SER A 175 -3.24 -3.66 -5.29
N CYS A 176 -3.63 -4.38 -6.34
CA CYS A 176 -4.90 -4.17 -7.04
C CYS A 176 -6.08 -4.48 -6.11
N ASN A 177 -6.97 -3.51 -5.89
CA ASN A 177 -8.10 -3.68 -4.98
C ASN A 177 -9.04 -4.83 -5.37
N ARG A 178 -9.12 -5.18 -6.66
CA ARG A 178 -9.96 -6.30 -7.13
C ARG A 178 -9.39 -7.66 -6.73
N ASN A 179 -8.06 -7.81 -6.65
CA ASN A 179 -7.42 -9.08 -6.30
C ASN A 179 -7.61 -9.47 -4.82
N PHE A 180 -7.86 -8.48 -3.95
CA PHE A 180 -8.05 -8.72 -2.52
C PHE A 180 -9.53 -8.70 -2.09
N LYS A 181 -10.47 -8.64 -3.03
CA LYS A 181 -11.89 -8.84 -2.72
C LYS A 181 -12.17 -10.29 -2.37
N ILE A 182 -13.04 -10.50 -1.36
CA ILE A 182 -13.43 -11.83 -0.88
C ILE A 182 -14.04 -12.66 -2.02
N ASP A 183 -14.83 -12.02 -2.89
CA ASP A 183 -15.48 -12.65 -4.05
C ASP A 183 -14.66 -12.57 -5.35
N GLY A 184 -13.47 -11.94 -5.29
CA GLY A 184 -12.64 -11.69 -6.47
C GLY A 184 -11.96 -12.97 -6.95
N GLN A 185 -12.30 -13.44 -8.16
CA GLN A 185 -11.41 -14.28 -8.97
C GLN A 185 -10.78 -13.36 -10.01
N GLN A 186 -9.45 -13.26 -10.01
CA GLN A 186 -8.75 -12.55 -11.05
C GLN A 186 -7.58 -13.39 -11.55
N ASP A 187 -7.58 -13.65 -12.84
CA ASP A 187 -6.50 -14.36 -13.53
C ASP A 187 -5.26 -13.48 -13.73
N LYS A 188 -5.39 -12.18 -13.47
CA LYS A 188 -4.32 -11.19 -13.66
C LYS A 188 -3.98 -10.49 -12.35
N LEU A 189 -2.70 -10.24 -12.12
CA LEU A 189 -2.21 -9.50 -10.94
C LEU A 189 -2.77 -8.06 -10.89
N TRP A 190 -2.91 -7.41 -12.03
CA TRP A 190 -3.42 -6.06 -12.18
C TRP A 190 -4.65 -6.06 -13.07
N CYS A 191 -5.78 -5.54 -12.57
CA CYS A 191 -7.02 -5.53 -13.35
C CYS A 191 -7.00 -4.57 -14.54
N GLY A 192 -6.11 -3.55 -14.52
CA GLY A 192 -6.02 -2.55 -15.58
C GLY A 192 -7.25 -1.63 -15.69
N GLU A 193 -8.01 -1.39 -14.59
CA GLU A 193 -9.26 -0.61 -14.61
C GLU A 193 -9.54 0.18 -13.32
N CYS A 194 -8.79 -0.02 -12.25
CA CYS A 194 -9.07 0.61 -10.96
C CYS A 194 -8.11 1.78 -10.66
N PRO A 195 -8.48 2.70 -9.73
CA PRO A 195 -7.61 3.80 -9.33
C PRO A 195 -6.26 3.34 -8.78
N LYS A 196 -6.20 2.18 -8.11
CA LYS A 196 -4.94 1.64 -7.61
C LYS A 196 -4.00 1.21 -8.76
N CYS A 197 -4.53 0.66 -9.86
CA CYS A 197 -3.73 0.36 -11.06
C CYS A 197 -3.15 1.65 -11.66
N ALA A 198 -3.97 2.70 -11.85
CA ALA A 198 -3.52 4.00 -12.35
C ALA A 198 -2.44 4.60 -11.47
N PHE A 199 -2.65 4.59 -10.15
CA PHE A 199 -1.74 5.18 -9.19
C PHE A 199 -0.39 4.45 -9.14
N VAL A 200 -0.40 3.12 -9.02
CA VAL A 200 0.85 2.35 -8.95
C VAL A 200 1.62 2.42 -10.28
N PHE A 201 0.92 2.38 -11.42
CA PHE A 201 1.54 2.61 -12.73
C PHE A 201 2.27 3.96 -12.77
N LEU A 202 1.58 5.03 -12.33
CA LEU A 202 2.15 6.37 -12.28
C LEU A 202 3.38 6.44 -11.37
N LEU A 203 3.32 5.85 -10.16
CA LEU A 203 4.43 5.89 -9.21
C LEU A 203 5.66 5.09 -9.65
N LEU A 204 5.48 3.99 -10.38
CA LEU A 204 6.60 3.16 -10.85
C LEU A 204 7.22 3.70 -12.14
N SER A 205 6.46 4.48 -12.92
CA SER A 205 6.87 4.95 -14.24
C SER A 205 8.15 5.81 -14.27
N PRO A 206 8.53 6.59 -13.22
CA PRO A 206 9.83 7.27 -13.19
C PRO A 206 11.02 6.31 -13.10
N PHE A 207 10.85 5.13 -12.48
CA PHE A 207 11.93 4.27 -12.02
C PHE A 207 12.09 2.97 -12.82
N LEU A 208 11.10 2.60 -13.65
CA LEU A 208 11.14 1.43 -14.53
C LEU A 208 11.19 1.84 -15.99
N GLU A 209 11.80 1.01 -16.83
CA GLU A 209 11.72 1.19 -18.26
C GLU A 209 10.30 0.97 -18.78
N LYS A 210 9.97 1.59 -19.92
CA LYS A 210 8.61 1.55 -20.50
C LYS A 210 8.12 0.11 -20.69
N ASP A 211 8.98 -0.76 -21.22
CA ASP A 211 8.63 -2.14 -21.50
C ASP A 211 8.45 -2.98 -20.23
N GLU A 212 9.28 -2.75 -19.20
CA GLU A 212 9.10 -3.38 -17.89
C GLU A 212 7.73 -3.03 -17.30
N LEU A 213 7.37 -1.74 -17.35
CA LEU A 213 6.10 -1.25 -16.82
C LEU A 213 4.90 -1.81 -17.61
N ILE A 214 4.98 -1.88 -18.94
CA ILE A 214 3.95 -2.47 -19.79
C ILE A 214 3.81 -3.98 -19.51
N ASN A 215 4.90 -4.70 -19.31
CA ASN A 215 4.87 -6.10 -18.96
C ASN A 215 4.16 -6.37 -17.62
N ILE A 216 4.32 -5.50 -16.62
CA ILE A 216 3.64 -5.59 -15.32
C ILE A 216 2.13 -5.39 -15.47
N PHE A 217 1.70 -4.36 -16.22
CA PHE A 217 0.29 -3.95 -16.29
C PHE A 217 -0.46 -4.47 -17.52
N GLY A 218 0.25 -5.09 -18.46
CA GLY A 218 -0.28 -5.64 -19.72
C GLY A 218 -0.53 -4.59 -20.81
N LYS A 219 -0.38 -3.29 -20.50
CA LYS A 219 -0.55 -2.18 -21.45
C LYS A 219 0.03 -0.87 -20.89
N ASN A 220 0.20 0.12 -21.78
CA ASN A 220 0.54 1.48 -21.37
C ASN A 220 -0.71 2.24 -20.90
N LEU A 221 -0.86 2.42 -19.59
CA LEU A 221 -2.03 3.09 -19.02
C LEU A 221 -2.06 4.60 -19.32
N PHE A 222 -0.94 5.23 -19.68
CA PHE A 222 -0.92 6.64 -20.11
C PHE A 222 -1.51 6.86 -21.50
N GLU A 223 -1.67 5.83 -22.30
CA GLU A 223 -2.27 5.88 -23.64
C GLU A 223 -3.73 5.43 -23.66
N ASP A 224 -4.24 4.87 -22.57
CA ASP A 224 -5.61 4.38 -22.47
C ASP A 224 -6.58 5.50 -22.07
N LYS A 225 -7.49 5.86 -22.98
CA LYS A 225 -8.51 6.91 -22.76
C LYS A 225 -9.40 6.65 -21.54
N ASN A 226 -9.66 5.39 -21.22
CA ASN A 226 -10.47 5.00 -20.07
C ASN A 226 -9.81 5.36 -18.73
N PHE A 227 -8.51 5.57 -18.72
CA PHE A 227 -7.77 5.99 -17.52
C PHE A 227 -7.70 7.50 -17.32
N LEU A 228 -8.02 8.33 -18.31
CA LEU A 228 -7.99 9.78 -18.18
C LEU A 228 -8.81 10.30 -16.97
N PRO A 229 -10.05 9.85 -16.73
CA PRO A 229 -10.78 10.26 -15.53
C PRO A 229 -10.10 9.87 -14.23
N LEU A 230 -9.52 8.65 -14.16
CA LEU A 230 -8.80 8.18 -12.97
C LEU A 230 -7.54 9.00 -12.71
N PHE A 231 -6.74 9.29 -13.74
CA PHE A 231 -5.58 10.17 -13.61
C PHE A 231 -5.98 11.59 -13.22
N LYS A 232 -7.09 12.11 -13.75
CA LYS A 232 -7.65 13.40 -13.33
C LYS A 232 -7.94 13.45 -11.83
N ASP A 233 -8.55 12.39 -11.30
CA ASP A 233 -8.89 12.30 -9.87
C ASP A 233 -7.64 12.15 -8.98
N ILE A 234 -6.69 11.27 -9.32
CA ILE A 234 -5.47 11.09 -8.53
C ILE A 234 -4.48 12.25 -8.62
N LEU A 235 -4.54 13.07 -9.67
CA LEU A 235 -3.77 14.29 -9.82
C LEU A 235 -4.43 15.51 -9.15
N GLY A 236 -5.63 15.36 -8.58
CA GLY A 236 -6.34 16.43 -7.91
C GLY A 236 -7.04 17.44 -8.82
N PHE A 237 -7.27 17.10 -10.09
CA PHE A 237 -8.05 17.89 -11.03
C PHE A 237 -9.52 17.43 -11.11
N GLY A 238 -9.88 16.35 -10.42
CA GLY A 238 -11.21 15.83 -10.25
C GLY A 238 -11.96 16.45 -9.07
N LYS A 239 -13.16 15.93 -8.79
CA LYS A 239 -14.00 16.42 -7.68
C LYS A 239 -13.62 15.81 -6.34
N LEU A 240 -13.17 14.55 -6.34
CA LEU A 240 -12.89 13.78 -5.13
C LEU A 240 -11.61 12.95 -5.30
N LYS A 241 -10.86 12.80 -4.20
CA LYS A 241 -9.80 11.80 -4.12
C LYS A 241 -10.45 10.41 -4.08
N PRO A 242 -10.02 9.44 -4.90
CA PRO A 242 -10.57 8.08 -4.84
C PRO A 242 -10.54 7.50 -3.42
N PHE A 243 -11.59 6.73 -3.06
CA PHE A 243 -11.64 5.96 -1.81
C PHE A 243 -10.83 4.66 -1.91
N ASP A 244 -9.69 4.76 -2.57
CA ASP A 244 -8.68 3.73 -2.71
C ASP A 244 -7.43 4.18 -1.96
N CYS A 245 -6.59 3.22 -1.56
CA CYS A 245 -5.29 3.52 -0.95
C CYS A 245 -4.34 4.10 -2.00
N VAL A 246 -4.53 5.34 -2.37
CA VAL A 246 -3.68 6.14 -3.25
C VAL A 246 -3.05 7.27 -2.43
N GLY A 247 -1.83 7.67 -2.78
CA GLY A 247 -1.09 8.71 -2.08
C GLY A 247 -1.69 10.11 -2.18
N THR A 248 -0.90 11.13 -2.00
CA THR A 248 -1.32 12.53 -2.13
C THR A 248 -1.40 12.97 -3.58
N PHE A 249 -2.14 14.03 -3.86
CA PHE A 249 -2.16 14.66 -5.19
C PHE A 249 -0.79 15.17 -5.60
N GLU A 250 -0.05 15.70 -4.64
CA GLU A 250 1.29 16.26 -4.85
C GLU A 250 2.30 15.18 -5.24
N GLU A 251 2.24 13.99 -4.62
CA GLU A 251 3.07 12.84 -5.03
C GLU A 251 2.75 12.38 -6.45
N SER A 252 1.46 12.33 -6.79
CA SER A 252 1.01 11.98 -8.14
C SER A 252 1.51 12.98 -9.18
N LYS A 253 1.46 14.27 -8.85
CA LYS A 253 2.02 15.33 -9.71
C LYS A 253 3.54 15.24 -9.83
N ALA A 254 4.24 14.92 -8.72
CA ALA A 254 5.68 14.70 -8.72
C ALA A 254 6.08 13.53 -9.63
N ALA A 255 5.37 12.41 -9.55
CA ALA A 255 5.58 11.27 -10.43
C ALA A 255 5.35 11.63 -11.91
N LEU A 256 4.26 12.36 -12.21
CA LEU A 256 3.98 12.82 -13.57
C LEU A 256 5.06 13.79 -14.10
N TYR A 257 5.58 14.66 -13.25
CA TYR A 257 6.69 15.55 -13.60
C TYR A 257 7.96 14.77 -13.98
N LEU A 258 8.30 13.74 -13.19
CA LEU A 258 9.50 12.94 -13.41
C LEU A 258 9.46 12.10 -14.70
N VAL A 259 8.29 11.71 -15.17
CA VAL A 259 8.14 10.88 -16.40
C VAL A 259 7.94 11.69 -17.68
N ARG A 260 7.94 13.01 -17.60
CA ARG A 260 7.58 13.90 -18.72
C ARG A 260 8.31 13.60 -20.03
N ASP A 261 9.59 13.31 -19.95
CA ASP A 261 10.41 13.05 -21.14
C ASP A 261 10.27 11.61 -21.65
N LYS A 262 10.10 10.63 -20.73
CA LYS A 262 9.94 9.21 -21.06
C LYS A 262 8.60 8.90 -21.76
N PHE A 263 7.51 9.57 -21.37
CA PHE A 263 6.15 9.31 -21.86
C PHE A 263 5.51 10.52 -22.56
N ARG A 264 6.30 11.41 -23.15
CA ARG A 264 5.86 12.69 -23.73
C ARG A 264 4.68 12.60 -24.69
N ALA A 265 4.56 11.50 -25.43
CA ALA A 265 3.47 11.27 -26.38
C ALA A 265 2.19 10.71 -25.71
N GLY A 266 2.23 10.30 -24.47
CA GLY A 266 1.09 9.71 -23.77
C GLY A 266 -0.05 10.71 -23.56
N LEU A 267 -1.31 10.25 -23.69
CA LEU A 267 -2.50 11.10 -23.53
C LEU A 267 -2.55 11.80 -22.17
N VAL A 268 -2.19 11.10 -21.10
CA VAL A 268 -2.19 11.66 -19.73
C VAL A 268 -1.22 12.83 -19.60
N LEU A 269 -0.01 12.73 -20.18
CA LEU A 269 0.95 13.82 -20.14
C LEU A 269 0.47 15.00 -20.97
N ARG A 270 -0.07 14.77 -22.16
CA ARG A 270 -0.62 15.83 -23.01
C ARG A 270 -1.74 16.59 -22.31
N ASP A 271 -2.62 15.91 -21.58
CA ASP A 271 -3.79 16.52 -20.95
C ASP A 271 -3.47 17.22 -19.62
N PHE A 272 -2.50 16.72 -18.86
CA PHE A 272 -2.30 17.16 -17.47
C PHE A 272 -0.93 17.78 -17.17
N TYR A 273 0.14 17.49 -17.94
CA TYR A 273 1.48 17.96 -17.59
C TYR A 273 1.56 19.49 -17.46
N LEU A 274 1.00 20.25 -18.41
CA LEU A 274 1.02 21.71 -18.35
C LEU A 274 0.13 22.30 -17.24
N LYS A 275 -0.75 21.49 -16.66
CA LYS A 275 -1.64 21.93 -15.57
C LYS A 275 -1.02 21.69 -14.18
N ILE A 276 0.01 20.85 -14.08
CA ILE A 276 0.69 20.64 -12.80
C ILE A 276 1.60 21.83 -12.50
N LYS A 277 1.40 22.39 -11.28
CA LYS A 277 2.28 23.44 -10.74
C LYS A 277 3.19 22.79 -9.71
N ILE A 278 4.32 22.25 -10.18
CA ILE A 278 5.30 21.61 -9.31
C ILE A 278 6.71 22.08 -9.70
N THR A 279 7.55 22.28 -8.71
CA THR A 279 8.95 22.65 -8.89
C THR A 279 9.85 21.47 -8.57
N GLU A 280 11.07 21.45 -9.12
CA GLU A 280 12.06 20.42 -8.83
C GLU A 280 12.34 20.32 -7.33
N MET A 281 12.50 21.43 -6.64
CA MET A 281 12.68 21.49 -5.20
C MET A 281 11.53 20.82 -4.43
N LEU A 282 10.28 20.95 -4.88
CA LEU A 282 9.13 20.28 -4.26
C LEU A 282 9.17 18.77 -4.53
N VAL A 283 9.60 18.35 -5.72
CA VAL A 283 9.78 16.93 -6.05
C VAL A 283 10.81 16.28 -5.12
N GLU A 284 11.98 16.92 -4.94
CA GLU A 284 13.04 16.41 -4.05
C GLU A 284 12.57 16.17 -2.62
N ARG A 285 11.62 16.96 -2.10
CA ARG A 285 11.07 16.77 -0.75
C ARG A 285 10.42 15.40 -0.53
N PHE A 286 9.90 14.78 -1.58
CA PHE A 286 9.26 13.47 -1.46
C PHE A 286 10.25 12.32 -1.29
N PHE A 287 11.53 12.55 -1.58
CA PHE A 287 12.59 11.55 -1.47
C PHE A 287 13.36 11.62 -0.14
N LYS A 288 13.09 12.63 0.68
CA LYS A 288 13.69 12.78 2.02
C LYS A 288 12.79 12.13 3.08
N PRO A 289 13.36 11.44 4.08
CA PRO A 289 12.59 10.96 5.22
C PRO A 289 11.92 12.12 5.97
N ARG A 290 10.76 11.85 6.56
CA ARG A 290 10.05 12.78 7.45
C ARG A 290 10.34 12.42 8.90
N ASN A 291 10.57 13.43 9.70
CA ASN A 291 10.72 13.30 11.15
C ASN A 291 9.37 13.07 11.82
#